data_7fa6329ac0c182823d6ac1bcbe0a852d
#
_entry.id   7fa6329ac0c182823d6ac1bcbe0a852d
#
_cell.length_a   1.000
_cell.length_b   1.000
_cell.length_c   1.000
_cell.angle_alpha   90.00
_cell.angle_beta   90.00
_cell.angle_gamma   90.00
#
_symmetry.space_group_name_H-M   'P 1'
#
loop_
_entity.id
_entity.type
_entity.pdbx_description
1 polymer ?
#
loop_
_entity_poly.entity_id
_entity_poly.type
_entity_poly.pdbx_seq_one_letter_code
_entity_poly.pdbx_strand_id
1 'polypeptide(L)'
;MITNEATRLFISQHANDNIRTLALAAHGKPDIDLPFALDQIAGRQSARKKLPSWHAIEGIIFPPHLSMEQCSSEATALYKQSLLERLVCQDGDISSFADLTGGFGVDFSFLASRFGKAIYVERQQRLCDIATHNFKLLGLTQAEVVCDEAESWLKTMPRVD
;
A
#
# COMPACT_ATOMS: atom_id res chain seq x y z
N MET A 1 -3.92 1.08 -12.30
CA MET A 1 -4.54 -0.23 -12.64
C MET A 1 -6.03 0.01 -12.91
N ILE A 2 -6.49 -0.16 -14.15
CA ILE A 2 -7.89 0.12 -14.52
C ILE A 2 -8.59 -1.24 -14.62
N THR A 3 -9.47 -1.52 -13.67
CA THR A 3 -10.34 -2.69 -13.78
C THR A 3 -11.61 -2.32 -14.56
N ASN A 4 -12.26 -3.29 -15.20
CA ASN A 4 -13.50 -3.06 -15.96
C ASN A 4 -14.69 -2.80 -15.01
N GLU A 5 -15.78 -2.30 -15.58
CA GLU A 5 -17.00 -1.93 -14.82
C GLU A 5 -17.65 -3.13 -14.14
N ALA A 6 -17.68 -4.30 -14.83
CA ALA A 6 -18.24 -5.54 -14.28
C ALA A 6 -17.51 -5.98 -13.00
N THR A 7 -16.18 -5.91 -12.99
CA THR A 7 -15.38 -6.24 -11.80
C THR A 7 -15.62 -5.24 -10.67
N ARG A 8 -15.72 -3.93 -10.96
CA ARG A 8 -16.03 -2.92 -9.93
C ARG A 8 -17.40 -3.12 -9.31
N LEU A 9 -18.41 -3.38 -10.15
CA LEU A 9 -19.76 -3.68 -9.68
C LEU A 9 -19.78 -4.93 -8.81
N PHE A 10 -19.08 -5.98 -9.21
CA PHE A 10 -18.95 -7.21 -8.44
C PHE A 10 -18.34 -6.96 -7.06
N ILE A 11 -17.24 -6.19 -6.98
CA ILE A 11 -16.59 -5.83 -5.72
C ILE A 11 -17.58 -5.10 -4.80
N SER A 12 -18.33 -4.13 -5.32
CA SER A 12 -19.27 -3.34 -4.53
C SER A 12 -20.45 -4.17 -4.00
N GLN A 13 -21.00 -5.07 -4.83
CA GLN A 13 -22.11 -5.93 -4.46
C GLN A 13 -21.73 -6.97 -3.40
N HIS A 14 -20.49 -7.43 -3.41
CA HIS A 14 -19.99 -8.51 -2.57
C HIS A 14 -19.04 -8.05 -1.44
N ALA A 15 -19.00 -6.76 -1.14
CA ALA A 15 -18.03 -6.16 -0.22
C ALA A 15 -18.02 -6.78 1.20
N ASN A 16 -19.13 -7.38 1.64
CA ASN A 16 -19.27 -8.00 2.96
C ASN A 16 -19.41 -9.53 2.92
N ASP A 17 -19.32 -10.14 1.75
CA ASP A 17 -19.52 -11.57 1.59
C ASP A 17 -18.31 -12.37 2.07
N ASN A 18 -18.55 -13.65 2.39
CA ASN A 18 -17.46 -14.57 2.75
C ASN A 18 -16.63 -14.90 1.51
N ILE A 19 -15.34 -14.58 1.56
CA ILE A 19 -14.40 -14.71 0.43
C ILE A 19 -14.33 -16.16 -0.11
N ARG A 20 -14.32 -17.15 0.78
CA ARG A 20 -14.23 -18.56 0.37
C ARG A 20 -15.47 -19.00 -0.40
N THR A 21 -16.65 -18.64 0.11
CA THR A 21 -17.92 -18.94 -0.55
C THR A 21 -18.02 -18.22 -1.89
N LEU A 22 -17.60 -16.95 -1.93
CA LEU A 22 -17.61 -16.12 -3.13
C LEU A 22 -16.68 -16.68 -4.21
N ALA A 23 -15.47 -17.12 -3.85
CA ALA A 23 -14.52 -17.72 -4.78
C ALA A 23 -15.08 -18.98 -5.47
N LEU A 24 -15.84 -19.81 -4.73
CA LEU A 24 -16.47 -21.00 -5.29
C LEU A 24 -17.67 -20.66 -6.18
N ALA A 25 -18.52 -19.71 -5.75
CA ALA A 25 -19.75 -19.35 -6.47
C ALA A 25 -19.51 -18.55 -7.75
N ALA A 26 -18.44 -17.78 -7.82
CA ALA A 26 -18.12 -16.89 -8.95
C ALA A 26 -17.24 -17.56 -10.03
N HIS A 27 -16.91 -18.83 -9.87
CA HIS A 27 -16.10 -19.55 -10.85
C HIS A 27 -16.80 -19.57 -12.22
N GLY A 28 -16.08 -19.15 -13.29
CA GLY A 28 -16.59 -19.19 -14.65
C GLY A 28 -17.30 -17.93 -15.15
N LYS A 29 -17.21 -16.80 -14.48
CA LYS A 29 -17.67 -15.49 -14.98
C LYS A 29 -16.57 -14.81 -15.82
N PRO A 30 -16.63 -14.83 -17.16
CA PRO A 30 -15.52 -14.41 -18.02
C PRO A 30 -15.25 -12.91 -18.00
N ASP A 31 -16.25 -12.09 -17.64
CA ASP A 31 -16.14 -10.64 -17.67
C ASP A 31 -15.59 -10.05 -16.36
N ILE A 32 -15.34 -10.90 -15.37
CA ILE A 32 -14.86 -10.47 -14.05
C ILE A 32 -13.42 -10.92 -13.84
N ASP A 33 -12.52 -9.99 -13.52
CA ASP A 33 -11.20 -10.32 -12.96
C ASP A 33 -11.40 -10.80 -11.52
N LEU A 34 -11.76 -12.09 -11.39
CA LEU A 34 -12.11 -12.69 -10.10
C LEU A 34 -10.95 -12.65 -9.10
N PRO A 35 -9.69 -12.99 -9.46
CA PRO A 35 -8.56 -12.89 -8.53
C PRO A 35 -8.40 -11.47 -7.98
N PHE A 36 -8.45 -10.45 -8.85
CA PHE A 36 -8.38 -9.06 -8.41
C PHE A 36 -9.57 -8.69 -7.52
N ALA A 37 -10.80 -9.06 -7.91
CA ALA A 37 -11.99 -8.76 -7.13
C ALA A 37 -11.93 -9.35 -5.71
N LEU A 38 -11.49 -10.59 -5.56
CA LEU A 38 -11.33 -11.25 -4.26
C LEU A 38 -10.25 -10.59 -3.42
N ASP A 39 -9.10 -10.21 -4.00
CA ASP A 39 -8.05 -9.45 -3.31
C ASP A 39 -8.62 -8.12 -2.76
N GLN A 40 -9.42 -7.38 -3.58
CA GLN A 40 -10.00 -6.09 -3.16
C GLN A 40 -11.03 -6.27 -2.03
N ILE A 41 -11.93 -7.25 -2.12
CA ILE A 41 -12.94 -7.52 -1.11
C ILE A 41 -12.26 -7.94 0.20
N ALA A 42 -11.33 -8.91 0.15
CA ALA A 42 -10.59 -9.41 1.32
C ALA A 42 -9.75 -8.29 1.97
N GLY A 43 -9.01 -7.55 1.14
CA GLY A 43 -8.18 -6.44 1.59
C GLY A 43 -9.00 -5.35 2.28
N ARG A 44 -10.14 -4.96 1.71
CA ARG A 44 -11.03 -3.96 2.30
C ARG A 44 -11.66 -4.43 3.61
N GLN A 45 -12.05 -5.70 3.71
CA GLN A 45 -12.56 -6.27 4.96
C GLN A 45 -11.48 -6.28 6.06
N SER A 46 -10.26 -6.69 5.72
CA SER A 46 -9.11 -6.67 6.64
C SER A 46 -8.75 -5.24 7.07
N ALA A 47 -8.75 -4.29 6.13
CA ALA A 47 -8.38 -2.90 6.38
C ALA A 47 -9.31 -2.20 7.38
N ARG A 48 -10.57 -2.63 7.50
CA ARG A 48 -11.52 -2.07 8.48
C ARG A 48 -10.97 -2.02 9.90
N LYS A 49 -10.17 -3.03 10.28
CA LYS A 49 -9.52 -3.11 11.61
C LYS A 49 -8.04 -2.78 11.57
N LYS A 50 -7.35 -3.19 10.50
CA LYS A 50 -5.91 -3.11 10.41
C LYS A 50 -5.41 -1.72 9.97
N LEU A 51 -6.16 -1.07 9.07
CA LEU A 51 -5.82 0.21 8.42
C LEU A 51 -7.07 1.09 8.29
N PRO A 52 -7.69 1.53 9.40
CA PRO A 52 -8.97 2.24 9.37
C PRO A 52 -8.91 3.56 8.56
N SER A 53 -7.81 4.30 8.58
CA SER A 53 -7.67 5.51 7.77
C SER A 53 -7.66 5.22 6.27
N TRP A 54 -6.96 4.16 5.83
CA TRP A 54 -6.96 3.72 4.44
C TRP A 54 -8.32 3.16 4.01
N HIS A 55 -8.99 2.42 4.91
CA HIS A 55 -10.33 1.90 4.67
C HIS A 55 -11.35 3.01 4.39
N ALA A 56 -11.19 4.18 5.02
CA ALA A 56 -12.08 5.33 4.84
C ALA A 56 -11.90 6.03 3.48
N ILE A 57 -10.77 5.81 2.78
CA ILE A 57 -10.50 6.43 1.49
C ILE A 57 -11.06 5.55 0.38
N GLU A 58 -11.93 6.13 -0.43
CA GLU A 58 -12.45 5.47 -1.63
C GLU A 58 -11.33 5.34 -2.69
N GLY A 59 -11.33 4.22 -3.42
CA GLY A 59 -10.37 4.00 -4.49
C GLY A 59 -9.04 3.40 -4.07
N ILE A 60 -8.76 3.21 -2.78
CA ILE A 60 -7.57 2.44 -2.35
C ILE A 60 -7.59 1.06 -2.97
N ILE A 61 -6.47 0.66 -3.56
CA ILE A 61 -6.24 -0.68 -4.11
C ILE A 61 -5.47 -1.50 -3.08
N PHE A 62 -6.03 -2.65 -2.72
CA PHE A 62 -5.42 -3.57 -1.78
C PHE A 62 -4.55 -4.60 -2.51
N PRO A 63 -3.42 -5.01 -1.91
CA PRO A 63 -2.51 -5.98 -2.50
C PRO A 63 -3.05 -7.40 -2.35
N PRO A 64 -2.39 -8.41 -2.97
CA PRO A 64 -2.66 -9.82 -2.68
C PRO A 64 -2.65 -10.12 -1.18
N HIS A 65 -3.44 -11.11 -0.77
CA HIS A 65 -3.67 -11.48 0.62
C HIS A 65 -2.38 -11.58 1.47
N LEU A 66 -1.32 -12.22 0.96
CA LEU A 66 -0.06 -12.35 1.68
C LEU A 66 0.56 -11.00 2.03
N SER A 67 0.63 -10.08 1.07
CA SER A 67 1.17 -8.74 1.31
C SER A 67 0.30 -7.93 2.27
N MET A 68 -1.02 -8.14 2.24
CA MET A 68 -1.95 -7.54 3.20
C MET A 68 -1.77 -8.10 4.62
N GLU A 69 -1.45 -9.37 4.78
CA GLU A 69 -1.16 -9.96 6.09
C GLU A 69 0.17 -9.47 6.65
N GLN A 70 1.21 -9.39 5.82
CA GLN A 70 2.57 -9.03 6.21
C GLN A 70 2.76 -7.53 6.48
N CYS A 71 1.92 -6.65 5.96
CA CYS A 71 2.05 -5.22 6.22
C CYS A 71 1.78 -4.87 7.69
N SER A 72 2.34 -3.77 8.15
CA SER A 72 2.07 -3.22 9.47
C SER A 72 0.58 -2.86 9.64
N SER A 73 0.10 -2.89 10.88
CA SER A 73 -1.15 -2.23 11.23
C SER A 73 -0.95 -0.70 11.28
N GLU A 74 -2.02 0.06 11.16
CA GLU A 74 -1.99 1.52 11.34
C GLU A 74 -1.42 1.92 12.69
N ALA A 75 -1.80 1.22 13.75
CA ALA A 75 -1.25 1.46 15.09
C ALA A 75 0.27 1.25 15.15
N THR A 76 0.79 0.21 14.46
CA THR A 76 2.22 -0.05 14.37
C THR A 76 2.93 1.03 13.56
N ALA A 77 2.36 1.46 12.44
CA ALA A 77 2.93 2.51 11.60
C ALA A 77 2.98 3.86 12.34
N LEU A 78 1.92 4.23 13.04
CA LEU A 78 1.88 5.43 13.91
C LEU A 78 2.89 5.37 15.04
N TYR A 79 3.09 4.20 15.65
CA TYR A 79 4.14 4.02 16.65
C TYR A 79 5.54 4.25 16.06
N LYS A 80 5.83 3.66 14.89
CA LYS A 80 7.10 3.90 14.19
C LYS A 80 7.29 5.39 13.86
N GLN A 81 6.25 6.06 13.40
CA GLN A 81 6.27 7.50 13.15
C GLN A 81 6.62 8.28 14.41
N SER A 82 6.02 7.94 15.56
CA SER A 82 6.31 8.62 16.84
C SER A 82 7.75 8.41 17.32
N LEU A 83 8.35 7.26 17.03
CA LEU A 83 9.76 7.02 17.31
C LEU A 83 10.67 7.87 16.42
N LEU A 84 10.35 7.93 15.13
CA LEU A 84 11.09 8.75 14.17
C LEU A 84 11.09 10.22 14.57
N GLU A 85 9.92 10.77 14.99
CA GLU A 85 9.81 12.14 15.47
C GLU A 85 10.77 12.46 16.61
N ARG A 86 10.95 11.51 17.55
CA ARG A 86 11.89 11.69 18.68
C ARG A 86 13.35 11.68 18.21
N LEU A 87 13.69 10.89 17.18
CA LEU A 87 15.03 10.83 16.64
C LEU A 87 15.37 12.08 15.83
N VAL A 88 14.46 12.48 14.93
CA VAL A 88 14.64 13.67 14.07
C VAL A 88 14.76 14.96 14.86
N CYS A 89 14.00 15.12 15.97
CA CYS A 89 14.11 16.30 16.82
C CYS A 89 15.48 16.46 17.52
N GLN A 90 16.30 15.42 17.55
CA GLN A 90 17.64 15.46 18.18
C GLN A 90 18.76 15.82 17.17
N ASP A 91 18.59 15.50 15.88
CA ASP A 91 19.66 15.54 14.89
C ASP A 91 19.54 16.68 13.85
N GLY A 92 18.52 17.55 13.96
CA GLY A 92 18.32 18.68 13.03
C GLY A 92 17.39 18.34 11.88
N ASP A 93 17.41 19.14 10.82
CA ASP A 93 16.53 19.01 9.65
C ASP A 93 16.91 17.78 8.79
N ILE A 94 16.30 16.63 9.08
CA ILE A 94 16.35 15.48 8.18
C ILE A 94 15.32 15.72 7.07
N SER A 95 15.82 15.91 5.84
CA SER A 95 14.96 16.35 4.73
C SER A 95 14.50 15.20 3.83
N SER A 96 15.17 14.05 3.89
CA SER A 96 14.93 12.91 2.99
C SER A 96 14.98 11.57 3.71
N PHE A 97 14.24 10.60 3.17
CA PHE A 97 14.24 9.23 3.68
C PHE A 97 13.99 8.23 2.55
N ALA A 98 14.49 7.00 2.70
CA ALA A 98 14.23 5.91 1.78
C ALA A 98 13.79 4.64 2.53
N ASP A 99 12.70 4.03 2.07
CA ASP A 99 12.28 2.68 2.48
C ASP A 99 12.70 1.69 1.39
N LEU A 100 13.62 0.79 1.73
CA LEU A 100 14.22 -0.18 0.80
C LEU A 100 13.40 -1.47 0.65
N THR A 101 12.34 -1.60 1.43
CA THR A 101 11.48 -2.80 1.49
C THR A 101 10.01 -2.43 1.53
N GLY A 102 9.62 -1.54 0.64
CA GLY A 102 8.35 -0.81 0.67
C GLY A 102 7.08 -1.66 0.83
N GLY A 103 7.04 -2.87 0.21
CA GLY A 103 5.91 -3.79 0.34
C GLY A 103 4.58 -3.15 -0.05
N PHE A 104 3.55 -3.22 0.82
CA PHE A 104 2.28 -2.53 0.58
C PHE A 104 2.37 -1.01 0.79
N GLY A 105 3.44 -0.50 1.40
CA GLY A 105 3.68 0.93 1.58
C GLY A 105 3.02 1.55 2.81
N VAL A 106 2.52 0.74 3.76
CA VAL A 106 1.83 1.26 4.96
C VAL A 106 2.82 2.06 5.80
N ASP A 107 3.92 1.46 6.25
CA ASP A 107 4.92 2.16 7.05
C ASP A 107 5.46 3.38 6.32
N PHE A 108 5.81 3.22 5.04
CA PHE A 108 6.26 4.32 4.20
C PHE A 108 5.29 5.51 4.22
N SER A 109 3.99 5.26 4.06
CA SER A 109 3.00 6.33 3.95
C SER A 109 2.90 7.21 5.20
N PHE A 110 3.02 6.61 6.38
CA PHE A 110 3.00 7.34 7.65
C PHE A 110 4.30 8.09 7.90
N LEU A 111 5.44 7.48 7.57
CA LEU A 111 6.76 8.11 7.74
C LEU A 111 6.99 9.24 6.73
N ALA A 112 6.65 9.03 5.46
CA ALA A 112 6.90 9.96 4.36
C ALA A 112 6.33 11.36 4.59
N SER A 113 5.22 11.49 5.34
CA SER A 113 4.59 12.77 5.64
C SER A 113 5.49 13.77 6.41
N ARG A 114 6.60 13.27 6.98
CA ARG A 114 7.55 14.07 7.77
C ARG A 114 8.75 14.58 6.98
N PHE A 115 8.88 14.17 5.71
CA PHE A 115 10.04 14.49 4.89
C PHE A 115 9.64 15.29 3.65
N GLY A 116 10.56 16.15 3.19
CA GLY A 116 10.40 16.87 1.94
C GLY A 116 10.59 15.98 0.71
N LYS A 117 11.36 14.90 0.87
CA LYS A 117 11.57 13.86 -0.13
C LYS A 117 11.51 12.48 0.53
N ALA A 118 10.69 11.58 -0.03
CA ALA A 118 10.57 10.21 0.43
C ALA A 118 10.67 9.24 -0.75
N ILE A 119 11.54 8.24 -0.66
CA ILE A 119 11.78 7.27 -1.73
C ILE A 119 11.31 5.89 -1.25
N TYR A 120 10.38 5.31 -2.00
CA TYR A 120 9.86 3.97 -1.79
C TYR A 120 10.50 3.03 -2.81
N VAL A 121 11.18 1.97 -2.34
CA VAL A 121 11.82 0.97 -3.19
C VAL A 121 11.16 -0.39 -2.97
N GLU A 122 10.71 -1.02 -4.04
CA GLU A 122 10.07 -2.34 -4.02
C GLU A 122 10.37 -3.06 -5.33
N ARG A 123 10.69 -4.34 -5.26
CA ARG A 123 11.06 -5.15 -6.43
C ARG A 123 9.86 -5.64 -7.26
N GLN A 124 8.71 -5.80 -6.63
CA GLN A 124 7.52 -6.33 -7.28
C GLN A 124 6.77 -5.22 -8.01
N GLN A 125 6.77 -5.23 -9.35
CA GLN A 125 6.08 -4.24 -10.18
C GLN A 125 4.61 -4.03 -9.76
N ARG A 126 3.89 -5.12 -9.42
CA ARG A 126 2.50 -5.03 -8.97
C ARG A 126 2.34 -4.17 -7.70
N LEU A 127 3.26 -4.30 -6.74
CA LEU A 127 3.24 -3.48 -5.52
C LEU A 127 3.64 -2.04 -5.80
N CYS A 128 4.60 -1.80 -6.70
CA CYS A 128 4.97 -0.46 -7.16
C CYS A 128 3.79 0.27 -7.82
N ASP A 129 3.02 -0.44 -8.66
CA ASP A 129 1.82 0.12 -9.31
C ASP A 129 0.73 0.47 -8.30
N ILE A 130 0.51 -0.40 -7.30
CA ILE A 130 -0.43 -0.18 -6.20
C ILE A 130 0.02 1.01 -5.36
N ALA A 131 1.30 1.08 -4.97
CA ALA A 131 1.88 2.17 -4.20
C ALA A 131 1.73 3.50 -4.94
N THR A 132 2.08 3.55 -6.22
CA THR A 132 1.95 4.74 -7.06
C THR A 132 0.50 5.27 -7.11
N HIS A 133 -0.48 4.38 -7.19
CA HIS A 133 -1.89 4.73 -7.16
C HIS A 133 -2.33 5.23 -5.77
N ASN A 134 -2.03 4.45 -4.73
CA ASN A 134 -2.48 4.74 -3.38
C ASN A 134 -1.83 6.00 -2.80
N PHE A 135 -0.53 6.23 -3.05
CA PHE A 135 0.17 7.42 -2.55
C PHE A 135 -0.41 8.72 -3.11
N LYS A 136 -0.92 8.70 -4.35
CA LYS A 136 -1.68 9.84 -4.91
C LYS A 136 -2.96 10.11 -4.13
N LEU A 137 -3.71 9.06 -3.79
CA LEU A 137 -4.95 9.18 -3.00
C LEU A 137 -4.67 9.64 -1.56
N LEU A 138 -3.52 9.23 -1.01
CA LEU A 138 -3.05 9.63 0.32
C LEU A 138 -2.42 11.05 0.33
N GLY A 139 -2.29 11.70 -0.83
CA GLY A 139 -1.73 13.05 -0.93
C GLY A 139 -0.21 13.12 -0.73
N LEU A 140 0.51 12.01 -0.88
CA LEU A 140 1.97 11.94 -0.71
C LEU A 140 2.68 12.44 -1.97
N THR A 141 2.65 13.73 -2.22
CA THR A 141 3.23 14.36 -3.43
C THR A 141 4.76 14.31 -3.47
N GLN A 142 5.41 14.17 -2.32
CA GLN A 142 6.86 14.05 -2.15
C GLN A 142 7.38 12.61 -2.32
N ALA A 143 6.48 11.62 -2.49
CA ALA A 143 6.85 10.22 -2.62
C ALA A 143 7.32 9.89 -4.04
N GLU A 144 8.51 9.31 -4.15
CA GLU A 144 9.05 8.72 -5.37
C GLU A 144 9.00 7.19 -5.27
N VAL A 145 8.37 6.52 -6.24
CA VAL A 145 8.29 5.05 -6.29
C VAL A 145 9.35 4.54 -7.27
N VAL A 146 10.22 3.69 -6.76
CA VAL A 146 11.28 3.01 -7.52
C VAL A 146 11.00 1.52 -7.52
N CYS A 147 10.86 0.94 -8.72
CA CYS A 147 10.69 -0.50 -8.88
C CYS A 147 12.05 -1.13 -9.18
N ASP A 148 12.76 -1.57 -8.14
CA ASP A 148 14.09 -2.19 -8.25
C ASP A 148 14.36 -3.08 -7.02
N GLU A 149 15.37 -3.95 -7.12
CA GLU A 149 15.92 -4.66 -5.98
C GLU A 149 16.71 -3.68 -5.10
N ALA A 150 16.52 -3.75 -3.79
CA ALA A 150 17.17 -2.85 -2.82
C ALA A 150 18.70 -2.80 -2.98
N GLU A 151 19.35 -3.96 -3.15
CA GLU A 151 20.79 -4.08 -3.29
C GLU A 151 21.31 -3.47 -4.61
N SER A 152 20.49 -3.48 -5.66
CA SER A 152 20.83 -2.85 -6.94
C SER A 152 20.70 -1.34 -6.82
N TRP A 153 19.59 -0.87 -6.27
CA TRP A 153 19.32 0.54 -6.11
C TRP A 153 20.30 1.23 -5.16
N LEU A 154 20.72 0.58 -4.06
CA LEU A 154 21.73 1.09 -3.13
C LEU A 154 23.07 1.47 -3.77
N LYS A 155 23.45 0.84 -4.90
CA LYS A 155 24.69 1.15 -5.62
C LYS A 155 24.66 2.51 -6.34
N THR A 156 23.47 3.00 -6.66
CA THR A 156 23.25 4.20 -7.49
C THR A 156 22.38 5.24 -6.79
N MET A 157 21.87 4.93 -5.59
CA MET A 157 20.96 5.81 -4.88
C MET A 157 21.56 7.18 -4.59
N PRO A 158 20.75 8.24 -4.62
CA PRO A 158 21.18 9.53 -4.10
C PRO A 158 21.44 9.43 -2.59
N ARG A 159 22.27 10.31 -2.07
CA ARG A 159 22.43 10.42 -0.62
C ARG A 159 21.10 10.82 0.00
N VAL A 160 20.71 10.09 1.03
CA VAL A 160 19.57 10.40 1.93
C VAL A 160 20.12 10.66 3.34
N ASP A 161 19.38 11.40 4.15
CA ASP A 161 19.77 11.74 5.51
C ASP A 161 19.64 10.57 6.48
#